data_58a3305d7f57369b4e91097bb8b50e43
#
_entry.id   58a3305d7f57369b4e91097bb8b50e43
#
_cell.length_a   1.000
_cell.length_b   1.000
_cell.length_c   1.000
_cell.angle_alpha   90.00
_cell.angle_beta   90.00
_cell.angle_gamma   90.00
#
_symmetry.space_group_name_H-M   'P 1'
#
loop_
_entity.id
_entity.type
_entity.pdbx_description
1 polymer ?
#
loop_
_entity_poly.entity_id
_entity_poly.type
_entity_poly.pdbx_seq_one_letter_code
_entity_poly.pdbx_strand_id
1 'polypeptide(L)'
;MPRNRTNPKVQPVVLPRKAEHMARITASVYTSHVPAIGAAMDLGKTQEDYWKPLFAGYDFSKQWMKDNKPDVIFLVYNDHATAFSLDLIPTFAIGTAAEYKPADEGWGPRPVPPVLGHPDLASHIAQSVIQQDFDLTIVNKMDVDHGLTVPLSLMCGELDPVKDAWPCPVIPFAVNVVQYPVPSGQRCFNLGQAIRKAVESYDEDLNVHIWGTGGMSHQLQGARAGLINREWDNAWLDKLINDPVACAQVPHIDYVREAGSEGIELVMWLIARGAMSDVNNGQVTGKAPKLAHRFYHVPASNTAVGHAILENS
;
A
#
# COMPACT_ATOMS: atom_id res chain seq x y z
N MET A 1 47.98 51.72 -6.18
CA MET A 1 47.29 50.41 -6.30
C MET A 1 46.22 50.33 -5.22
N PRO A 2 44.91 50.33 -5.54
CA PRO A 2 43.86 50.19 -4.53
C PRO A 2 43.60 48.72 -4.23
N ARG A 3 43.52 48.38 -2.92
CA ARG A 3 43.21 47.07 -2.40
C ARG A 3 41.68 46.82 -2.53
N ASN A 4 41.30 45.85 -3.33
CA ASN A 4 39.94 45.34 -3.43
C ASN A 4 39.55 44.61 -2.14
N ARG A 5 38.65 45.17 -1.34
CA ARG A 5 38.01 44.48 -0.21
C ARG A 5 36.81 43.68 -0.76
N THR A 6 36.95 42.39 -0.86
CA THR A 6 35.82 41.50 -1.12
C THR A 6 34.98 41.36 0.15
N ASN A 7 33.74 41.85 0.10
CA ASN A 7 32.73 41.60 1.15
C ASN A 7 32.42 40.09 1.24
N PRO A 8 32.43 39.50 2.46
CA PRO A 8 31.98 38.11 2.63
C PRO A 8 30.50 38.05 2.36
N LYS A 9 30.09 37.15 1.43
CA LYS A 9 28.69 36.83 1.20
C LYS A 9 28.11 36.18 2.47
N VAL A 10 27.21 36.87 3.14
CA VAL A 10 26.42 36.31 4.24
C VAL A 10 25.51 35.21 3.63
N GLN A 11 25.78 33.99 3.99
CA GLN A 11 24.85 32.89 3.66
C GLN A 11 23.55 33.07 4.46
N PRO A 12 22.38 32.89 3.86
CA PRO A 12 21.14 32.99 4.60
C PRO A 12 21.10 31.89 5.67
N VAL A 13 20.87 32.28 6.91
CA VAL A 13 20.63 31.38 8.04
C VAL A 13 19.26 30.70 7.76
N VAL A 14 19.30 29.45 7.34
CA VAL A 14 18.10 28.63 7.26
C VAL A 14 17.70 28.29 8.70
N LEU A 15 16.70 28.95 9.21
CA LEU A 15 16.12 28.61 10.52
C LEU A 15 15.50 27.21 10.42
N PRO A 16 15.68 26.32 11.41
CA PRO A 16 14.98 25.03 11.42
C PRO A 16 13.47 25.28 11.42
N ARG A 17 12.77 24.77 10.41
CA ARG A 17 11.31 24.86 10.32
C ARG A 17 10.69 24.05 11.46
N LYS A 18 9.59 24.54 12.03
CA LYS A 18 8.87 23.85 13.09
C LYS A 18 8.29 22.55 12.55
N ALA A 19 8.46 21.45 13.29
CA ALA A 19 7.93 20.12 12.96
C ALA A 19 6.40 20.06 12.83
N GLU A 20 5.69 21.14 13.14
CA GLU A 20 4.23 21.25 13.10
C GLU A 20 3.64 21.38 11.67
N HIS A 21 4.48 21.51 10.65
CA HIS A 21 4.06 21.75 9.25
C HIS A 21 4.64 20.72 8.26
N MET A 22 5.02 19.56 8.73
CA MET A 22 5.56 18.50 7.88
C MET A 22 4.51 17.41 7.67
N ALA A 23 4.58 16.72 6.53
CA ALA A 23 3.75 15.57 6.28
C ALA A 23 4.02 14.44 7.30
N ARG A 24 3.01 13.65 7.60
CA ARG A 24 3.10 12.54 8.56
C ARG A 24 2.24 11.35 8.15
N ILE A 25 2.70 10.16 8.47
CA ILE A 25 1.88 8.96 8.29
C ILE A 25 0.99 8.80 9.53
N THR A 26 -0.31 8.93 9.34
CA THR A 26 -1.31 8.89 10.43
C THR A 26 -1.94 7.53 10.61
N ALA A 27 -2.02 6.72 9.54
CA ALA A 27 -2.57 5.37 9.63
C ALA A 27 -2.00 4.46 8.53
N SER A 28 -2.12 3.15 8.78
CA SER A 28 -1.94 2.13 7.76
C SER A 28 -3.18 1.25 7.62
N VAL A 29 -3.45 0.83 6.38
CA VAL A 29 -4.53 -0.09 6.04
C VAL A 29 -3.93 -1.31 5.36
N TYR A 30 -4.37 -2.48 5.77
CA TYR A 30 -4.01 -3.76 5.19
C TYR A 30 -5.29 -4.39 4.66
N THR A 31 -5.34 -4.74 3.39
CA THR A 31 -6.59 -5.18 2.79
C THR A 31 -6.41 -6.01 1.54
N SER A 32 -7.45 -6.73 1.16
CA SER A 32 -7.48 -7.55 -0.04
C SER A 32 -7.66 -6.71 -1.30
N HIS A 33 -7.20 -7.25 -2.43
CA HIS A 33 -7.43 -6.71 -3.77
C HIS A 33 -7.99 -7.76 -4.76
N VAL A 34 -8.64 -8.80 -4.27
CA VAL A 34 -9.19 -9.89 -5.09
C VAL A 34 -10.11 -9.34 -6.20
N PRO A 35 -9.86 -9.65 -7.48
CA PRO A 35 -10.64 -9.09 -8.59
C PRO A 35 -12.12 -9.47 -8.54
N ALA A 36 -12.47 -10.68 -8.04
CA ALA A 36 -13.85 -11.10 -7.89
C ALA A 36 -14.65 -10.23 -6.90
N ILE A 37 -14.00 -9.59 -5.93
CA ILE A 37 -14.64 -8.63 -5.02
C ILE A 37 -15.04 -7.38 -5.82
N GLY A 38 -14.14 -6.86 -6.66
CA GLY A 38 -14.44 -5.76 -7.57
C GLY A 38 -15.60 -6.09 -8.50
N ALA A 39 -15.56 -7.25 -9.14
CA ALA A 39 -16.65 -7.72 -10.01
C ALA A 39 -18.00 -7.84 -9.26
N ALA A 40 -18.00 -8.27 -8.00
CA ALA A 40 -19.21 -8.33 -7.20
C ALA A 40 -19.82 -6.94 -6.92
N MET A 41 -18.96 -5.93 -6.69
CA MET A 41 -19.41 -4.53 -6.59
C MET A 41 -19.97 -4.04 -7.92
N ASP A 42 -19.19 -4.15 -9.00
CA ASP A 42 -19.51 -3.64 -10.33
C ASP A 42 -20.79 -4.26 -10.91
N LEU A 43 -21.15 -5.48 -10.48
CA LEU A 43 -22.37 -6.18 -10.85
C LEU A 43 -23.51 -6.05 -9.83
N GLY A 44 -23.36 -5.23 -8.79
CA GLY A 44 -24.40 -5.00 -7.77
C GLY A 44 -24.71 -6.23 -6.90
N LYS A 45 -23.73 -7.13 -6.68
CA LYS A 45 -23.90 -8.40 -5.96
C LYS A 45 -23.53 -8.34 -4.48
N THR A 46 -23.24 -7.17 -3.95
CA THR A 46 -22.74 -6.98 -2.57
C THR A 46 -23.72 -7.50 -1.51
N GLN A 47 -25.02 -7.61 -1.82
CA GLN A 47 -26.06 -8.09 -0.91
C GLN A 47 -26.45 -9.56 -1.12
N GLU A 48 -25.86 -10.26 -2.10
CA GLU A 48 -26.05 -11.71 -2.24
C GLU A 48 -25.49 -12.46 -1.02
N ASP A 49 -26.13 -13.55 -0.61
CA ASP A 49 -25.77 -14.31 0.61
C ASP A 49 -24.29 -14.71 0.66
N TYR A 50 -23.69 -14.98 -0.50
CA TYR A 50 -22.26 -15.30 -0.61
C TYR A 50 -21.36 -14.12 -0.30
N TRP A 51 -21.71 -12.92 -0.77
CA TRP A 51 -20.86 -11.73 -0.69
C TRP A 51 -21.13 -10.87 0.55
N LYS A 52 -22.37 -10.86 1.01
CA LYS A 52 -22.83 -10.01 2.11
C LYS A 52 -21.97 -10.07 3.37
N PRO A 53 -21.51 -11.24 3.87
CA PRO A 53 -20.64 -11.27 5.05
C PRO A 53 -19.30 -10.58 4.84
N LEU A 54 -18.72 -10.65 3.63
CA LEU A 54 -17.48 -9.96 3.28
C LEU A 54 -17.69 -8.44 3.35
N PHE A 55 -18.69 -7.92 2.63
CA PHE A 55 -18.91 -6.47 2.56
C PHE A 55 -19.35 -5.87 3.88
N ALA A 56 -20.13 -6.60 4.70
CA ALA A 56 -20.46 -6.19 6.06
C ALA A 56 -19.21 -6.06 6.95
N GLY A 57 -18.18 -6.88 6.72
CA GLY A 57 -16.89 -6.76 7.42
C GLY A 57 -16.14 -5.46 7.15
N TYR A 58 -16.49 -4.74 6.08
CA TYR A 58 -15.89 -3.44 5.72
C TYR A 58 -16.75 -2.23 6.13
N ASP A 59 -17.91 -2.42 6.74
CA ASP A 59 -18.79 -1.29 7.11
C ASP A 59 -18.12 -0.37 8.14
N PHE A 60 -17.42 -0.95 9.12
CA PHE A 60 -16.59 -0.16 10.04
C PHE A 60 -15.54 0.66 9.28
N SER A 61 -14.85 0.03 8.35
CA SER A 61 -13.72 0.65 7.63
C SER A 61 -14.17 1.78 6.72
N LYS A 62 -15.32 1.66 6.07
CA LYS A 62 -15.93 2.73 5.27
C LYS A 62 -16.29 3.94 6.15
N GLN A 63 -16.84 3.71 7.36
CA GLN A 63 -17.13 4.79 8.28
C GLN A 63 -15.85 5.40 8.82
N TRP A 64 -14.88 4.56 9.24
CA TRP A 64 -13.58 5.02 9.71
C TRP A 64 -12.87 5.88 8.67
N MET A 65 -12.92 5.50 7.38
CA MET A 65 -12.31 6.26 6.30
C MET A 65 -12.94 7.65 6.10
N LYS A 66 -14.25 7.78 6.35
CA LYS A 66 -14.94 9.09 6.32
C LYS A 66 -14.51 9.97 7.49
N ASP A 67 -14.35 9.38 8.67
CA ASP A 67 -14.01 10.10 9.90
C ASP A 67 -12.52 10.46 9.98
N ASN A 68 -11.66 9.69 9.31
CA ASN A 68 -10.20 9.82 9.31
C ASN A 68 -9.64 10.02 7.89
N LYS A 69 -10.34 10.79 7.06
CA LYS A 69 -9.94 11.05 5.68
C LYS A 69 -8.51 11.61 5.62
N PRO A 70 -7.57 10.97 4.87
CA PRO A 70 -6.23 11.51 4.66
C PRO A 70 -6.23 12.57 3.56
N ASP A 71 -5.13 13.33 3.49
CA ASP A 71 -4.85 14.21 2.37
C ASP A 71 -4.29 13.43 1.17
N VAL A 72 -3.54 12.35 1.42
CA VAL A 72 -2.97 11.46 0.40
C VAL A 72 -2.96 10.01 0.88
N ILE A 73 -3.23 9.07 -0.02
CA ILE A 73 -3.00 7.63 0.20
C ILE A 73 -1.76 7.20 -0.59
N PHE A 74 -0.79 6.60 0.10
CA PHE A 74 0.30 5.85 -0.52
C PHE A 74 -0.11 4.38 -0.57
N LEU A 75 -0.43 3.85 -1.76
CA LEU A 75 -1.03 2.53 -1.91
C LEU A 75 -0.04 1.55 -2.55
N VAL A 76 0.33 0.53 -1.77
CA VAL A 76 1.23 -0.55 -2.20
C VAL A 76 0.41 -1.73 -2.73
N TYR A 77 0.68 -2.13 -3.96
CA TYR A 77 0.00 -3.23 -4.65
C TYR A 77 0.94 -3.94 -5.63
N ASN A 78 0.55 -5.06 -6.20
CA ASN A 78 1.17 -5.58 -7.42
C ASN A 78 0.30 -5.27 -8.64
N ASP A 79 0.94 -4.93 -9.72
CA ASP A 79 0.33 -4.87 -11.04
C ASP A 79 0.19 -6.31 -11.60
N HIS A 80 -0.95 -6.62 -12.19
CA HIS A 80 -1.25 -7.96 -12.73
C HIS A 80 -1.02 -8.03 -14.23
N ALA A 81 0.15 -7.57 -14.67
CA ALA A 81 0.58 -7.54 -16.06
C ALA A 81 -0.25 -6.58 -16.95
N THR A 82 -0.71 -5.48 -16.40
CA THR A 82 -1.41 -4.40 -17.12
C THR A 82 -0.48 -3.23 -17.44
N ALA A 83 0.14 -2.62 -16.44
CA ALA A 83 1.13 -1.55 -16.62
C ALA A 83 2.53 -2.10 -16.93
N PHE A 84 2.88 -3.26 -16.36
CA PHE A 84 4.17 -3.93 -16.55
C PHE A 84 3.97 -5.31 -17.19
N SER A 85 4.60 -5.54 -18.34
CA SER A 85 4.56 -6.85 -18.99
C SER A 85 5.59 -7.81 -18.38
N LEU A 86 5.43 -9.11 -18.66
CA LEU A 86 6.42 -10.12 -18.25
C LEU A 86 7.81 -9.92 -18.90
N ASP A 87 7.90 -9.07 -19.92
CA ASP A 87 9.19 -8.72 -20.55
C ASP A 87 9.98 -7.72 -19.72
N LEU A 88 9.30 -6.94 -18.85
CA LEU A 88 9.92 -5.95 -17.97
C LEU A 88 9.08 -5.76 -16.72
N ILE A 89 9.52 -6.35 -15.62
CA ILE A 89 8.88 -6.22 -14.30
C ILE A 89 9.83 -5.51 -13.35
N PRO A 90 9.52 -4.28 -12.90
CA PRO A 90 10.31 -3.59 -11.90
C PRO A 90 10.10 -4.20 -10.52
N THR A 91 11.17 -4.37 -9.72
CA THR A 91 11.03 -4.82 -8.33
C THR A 91 10.16 -3.86 -7.51
N PHE A 92 10.39 -2.56 -7.66
CA PHE A 92 9.62 -1.48 -7.06
C PHE A 92 9.38 -0.38 -8.10
N ALA A 93 8.15 0.09 -8.22
CA ALA A 93 7.82 1.18 -9.11
C ALA A 93 6.87 2.17 -8.43
N ILE A 94 7.16 3.47 -8.56
CA ILE A 94 6.34 4.54 -8.02
C ILE A 94 5.69 5.35 -9.14
N GLY A 95 4.38 5.52 -9.08
CA GLY A 95 3.63 6.38 -9.98
C GLY A 95 3.81 7.86 -9.62
N THR A 96 4.21 8.67 -10.61
CA THR A 96 4.42 10.13 -10.46
C THR A 96 3.50 10.94 -11.36
N ALA A 97 2.49 10.30 -11.98
CA ALA A 97 1.51 10.99 -12.81
C ALA A 97 0.49 11.78 -11.98
N ALA A 98 -0.14 12.78 -12.61
CA ALA A 98 -1.23 13.53 -11.99
C ALA A 98 -2.57 12.78 -11.98
N GLU A 99 -2.72 11.77 -12.84
CA GLU A 99 -3.93 10.97 -12.99
C GLU A 99 -3.61 9.56 -13.49
N TYR A 100 -4.40 8.58 -13.03
CA TYR A 100 -4.35 7.19 -13.45
C TYR A 100 -5.75 6.71 -13.83
N LYS A 101 -5.88 6.10 -15.00
CA LYS A 101 -7.16 5.50 -15.43
C LYS A 101 -7.25 4.05 -14.98
N PRO A 102 -8.47 3.55 -14.72
CA PRO A 102 -8.67 2.12 -14.54
C PRO A 102 -8.20 1.35 -15.80
N ALA A 103 -7.40 0.31 -15.60
CA ALA A 103 -6.86 -0.51 -16.68
C ALA A 103 -7.93 -1.43 -17.28
N ASP A 104 -7.80 -1.74 -18.57
CA ASP A 104 -8.53 -2.84 -19.21
C ASP A 104 -7.76 -4.15 -18.99
N GLU A 105 -8.33 -5.03 -18.18
CA GLU A 105 -7.75 -6.33 -17.84
C GLU A 105 -8.27 -7.47 -18.74
N GLY A 106 -8.79 -7.14 -19.94
CA GLY A 106 -9.30 -8.09 -20.93
C GLY A 106 -10.83 -8.21 -20.98
N TRP A 107 -11.53 -7.53 -20.07
CA TRP A 107 -13.01 -7.46 -20.02
C TRP A 107 -13.53 -6.03 -19.88
N GLY A 108 -12.71 -5.06 -20.20
CA GLY A 108 -12.95 -3.64 -20.02
C GLY A 108 -12.49 -3.11 -18.66
N PRO A 109 -12.27 -1.79 -18.57
CA PRO A 109 -11.90 -1.15 -17.31
C PRO A 109 -13.06 -1.23 -16.29
N ARG A 110 -12.73 -1.33 -15.00
CA ARG A 110 -13.75 -1.22 -13.95
C ARG A 110 -14.49 0.13 -14.03
N PRO A 111 -15.82 0.16 -13.78
CA PRO A 111 -16.61 1.38 -13.81
C PRO A 111 -16.41 2.21 -12.53
N VAL A 112 -15.20 2.71 -12.32
CA VAL A 112 -14.81 3.55 -11.17
C VAL A 112 -14.13 4.82 -11.66
N PRO A 113 -14.14 5.92 -10.87
CA PRO A 113 -13.48 7.16 -11.27
C PRO A 113 -11.98 6.99 -11.53
N PRO A 114 -11.38 7.82 -12.41
CA PRO A 114 -9.93 7.94 -12.47
C PRO A 114 -9.35 8.31 -11.10
N VAL A 115 -8.13 7.86 -10.85
CA VAL A 115 -7.42 8.11 -9.60
C VAL A 115 -6.52 9.34 -9.80
N LEU A 116 -6.74 10.39 -9.02
CA LEU A 116 -5.83 11.54 -9.00
C LEU A 116 -4.54 11.14 -8.28
N GLY A 117 -3.39 11.52 -8.84
CA GLY A 117 -2.08 11.36 -8.22
C GLY A 117 -1.65 12.58 -7.42
N HIS A 118 -0.50 12.46 -6.76
CA HIS A 118 0.19 13.57 -6.10
C HIS A 118 1.64 13.64 -6.57
N PRO A 119 1.93 14.22 -7.75
CA PRO A 119 3.25 14.17 -8.40
C PRO A 119 4.39 14.71 -7.54
N ASP A 120 4.17 15.80 -6.82
CA ASP A 120 5.21 16.47 -6.04
C ASP A 120 5.66 15.60 -4.85
N LEU A 121 4.72 15.08 -4.06
CA LEU A 121 5.03 14.16 -2.96
C LEU A 121 5.61 12.85 -3.48
N ALA A 122 5.07 12.29 -4.58
CA ALA A 122 5.59 11.07 -5.19
C ALA A 122 7.04 11.22 -5.65
N SER A 123 7.37 12.35 -6.29
CA SER A 123 8.73 12.68 -6.73
C SER A 123 9.68 12.89 -5.54
N HIS A 124 9.22 13.56 -4.50
CA HIS A 124 9.97 13.76 -3.26
C HIS A 124 10.29 12.41 -2.57
N ILE A 125 9.27 11.54 -2.45
CA ILE A 125 9.45 10.19 -1.89
C ILE A 125 10.44 9.39 -2.74
N ALA A 126 10.29 9.40 -4.07
CA ALA A 126 11.19 8.69 -4.99
C ALA A 126 12.64 9.13 -4.80
N GLN A 127 12.88 10.45 -4.80
CA GLN A 127 14.22 11.01 -4.60
C GLN A 127 14.82 10.61 -3.24
N SER A 128 14.04 10.74 -2.18
CA SER A 128 14.51 10.43 -0.83
C SER A 128 14.80 8.94 -0.64
N VAL A 129 13.96 8.07 -1.18
CA VAL A 129 14.10 6.61 -1.07
C VAL A 129 15.29 6.10 -1.89
N ILE A 130 15.55 6.65 -3.09
CA ILE A 130 16.72 6.34 -3.89
C ILE A 130 18.01 6.73 -3.13
N GLN A 131 18.01 7.88 -2.44
CA GLN A 131 19.15 8.31 -1.61
C GLN A 131 19.35 7.45 -0.35
N GLN A 132 18.40 6.57 -0.02
CA GLN A 132 18.45 5.60 1.07
C GLN A 132 18.73 4.17 0.57
N ASP A 133 19.45 4.04 -0.56
CA ASP A 133 19.91 2.77 -1.16
C ASP A 133 18.79 1.83 -1.67
N PHE A 134 17.63 2.39 -2.06
CA PHE A 134 16.59 1.64 -2.75
C PHE A 134 16.46 2.08 -4.20
N ASP A 135 16.56 1.14 -5.13
CA ASP A 135 16.28 1.40 -6.54
C ASP A 135 14.76 1.41 -6.78
N LEU A 136 14.29 2.47 -7.42
CA LEU A 136 12.89 2.64 -7.84
C LEU A 136 12.78 2.89 -9.34
N THR A 137 11.77 2.30 -9.94
CA THR A 137 11.32 2.68 -11.29
C THR A 137 10.34 3.83 -11.19
N ILE A 138 10.64 4.95 -11.87
CA ILE A 138 9.74 6.11 -11.94
C ILE A 138 8.76 5.91 -13.08
N VAL A 139 7.46 5.98 -12.80
CA VAL A 139 6.39 5.75 -13.76
C VAL A 139 5.56 7.01 -13.95
N ASN A 140 5.85 7.73 -15.03
CA ASN A 140 5.19 8.99 -15.35
C ASN A 140 3.81 8.81 -16.03
N LYS A 141 3.47 7.59 -16.43
CA LYS A 141 2.17 7.25 -17.01
C LYS A 141 1.94 5.76 -16.92
N MET A 142 0.80 5.37 -16.36
CA MET A 142 0.28 4.00 -16.37
C MET A 142 -1.22 4.02 -16.13
N ASP A 143 -1.91 2.96 -16.52
CA ASP A 143 -3.25 2.65 -16.05
C ASP A 143 -3.13 1.74 -14.82
N VAL A 144 -4.16 1.69 -13.97
CA VAL A 144 -4.13 0.96 -12.70
C VAL A 144 -5.22 -0.10 -12.67
N ASP A 145 -4.84 -1.32 -12.30
CA ASP A 145 -5.70 -2.48 -12.31
C ASP A 145 -6.52 -2.66 -11.01
N HIS A 146 -7.14 -3.84 -10.85
CA HIS A 146 -7.89 -4.21 -9.66
C HIS A 146 -7.04 -4.18 -8.38
N GLY A 147 -5.73 -4.44 -8.48
CA GLY A 147 -4.80 -4.39 -7.35
C GLY A 147 -4.84 -3.06 -6.61
N LEU A 148 -5.12 -1.97 -7.33
CA LEU A 148 -5.29 -0.63 -6.76
C LEU A 148 -6.76 -0.25 -6.55
N THR A 149 -7.63 -0.53 -7.52
CA THR A 149 -9.01 -0.01 -7.52
C THR A 149 -9.94 -0.78 -6.58
N VAL A 150 -9.72 -2.08 -6.35
CA VAL A 150 -10.54 -2.87 -5.40
C VAL A 150 -10.34 -2.44 -3.95
N PRO A 151 -9.09 -2.26 -3.45
CA PRO A 151 -8.88 -1.71 -2.11
C PRO A 151 -9.53 -0.36 -1.88
N LEU A 152 -9.44 0.54 -2.87
CA LEU A 152 -10.10 1.84 -2.81
C LEU A 152 -11.62 1.69 -2.68
N SER A 153 -12.24 0.82 -3.49
CA SER A 153 -13.70 0.58 -3.42
C SER A 153 -14.11 -0.05 -2.09
N LEU A 154 -13.32 -0.98 -1.53
CA LEU A 154 -13.60 -1.60 -0.23
C LEU A 154 -13.62 -0.57 0.92
N MET A 155 -12.70 0.37 0.89
CA MET A 155 -12.53 1.37 1.96
C MET A 155 -13.38 2.62 1.76
N CYS A 156 -13.59 3.05 0.51
CA CYS A 156 -14.28 4.32 0.20
C CYS A 156 -15.73 4.11 -0.24
N GLY A 157 -16.11 2.87 -0.57
CA GLY A 157 -17.43 2.53 -1.11
C GLY A 157 -17.47 2.52 -2.64
N GLU A 158 -18.65 2.22 -3.16
CA GLU A 158 -18.92 2.22 -4.60
C GLU A 158 -19.14 3.65 -5.09
N LEU A 159 -18.38 4.07 -6.10
CA LEU A 159 -18.41 5.42 -6.66
C LEU A 159 -18.88 5.39 -8.11
N ASP A 160 -19.72 6.36 -8.49
CA ASP A 160 -20.11 6.57 -9.88
C ASP A 160 -18.90 7.10 -10.68
N PRO A 161 -18.53 6.45 -11.80
CA PRO A 161 -17.30 6.79 -12.55
C PRO A 161 -17.29 8.20 -13.15
N VAL A 162 -18.45 8.83 -13.26
CA VAL A 162 -18.60 10.15 -13.92
C VAL A 162 -18.92 11.26 -12.92
N LYS A 163 -19.67 10.95 -11.85
CA LYS A 163 -20.19 11.96 -10.91
C LYS A 163 -19.35 12.08 -9.65
N ASP A 164 -18.66 10.99 -9.28
CA ASP A 164 -17.91 10.93 -8.04
C ASP A 164 -16.40 11.04 -8.28
N ALA A 165 -15.66 11.22 -7.20
CA ALA A 165 -14.20 11.18 -7.17
C ALA A 165 -13.75 10.44 -5.90
N TRP A 166 -12.57 9.83 -5.95
CA TRP A 166 -11.93 9.29 -4.77
C TRP A 166 -11.70 10.40 -3.73
N PRO A 167 -11.72 10.07 -2.43
CA PRO A 167 -11.70 11.09 -1.37
C PRO A 167 -10.44 11.95 -1.35
N CYS A 168 -9.32 11.44 -1.87
CA CYS A 168 -8.05 12.15 -1.93
C CYS A 168 -7.18 11.58 -3.06
N PRO A 169 -6.07 12.26 -3.42
CA PRO A 169 -5.03 11.74 -4.30
C PRO A 169 -4.42 10.43 -3.78
N VAL A 170 -3.99 9.58 -4.71
CA VAL A 170 -3.32 8.31 -4.41
C VAL A 170 -1.97 8.25 -5.13
N ILE A 171 -0.93 7.82 -4.44
CA ILE A 171 0.37 7.50 -5.02
C ILE A 171 0.44 5.99 -5.19
N PRO A 172 0.34 5.45 -6.42
CA PRO A 172 0.49 4.03 -6.67
C PRO A 172 1.94 3.59 -6.48
N PHE A 173 2.12 2.50 -5.74
CA PHE A 173 3.43 1.89 -5.54
C PHE A 173 3.37 0.41 -5.87
N ALA A 174 3.86 0.04 -7.05
CA ALA A 174 3.82 -1.35 -7.51
C ALA A 174 5.05 -2.14 -7.04
N VAL A 175 4.82 -3.38 -6.63
CA VAL A 175 5.85 -4.31 -6.16
C VAL A 175 5.77 -5.60 -6.99
N ASN A 176 6.91 -6.10 -7.45
CA ASN A 176 6.94 -7.41 -8.10
C ASN A 176 6.74 -8.52 -7.07
N VAL A 177 5.61 -9.17 -7.12
CA VAL A 177 5.32 -10.46 -6.43
C VAL A 177 4.82 -11.51 -7.42
N VAL A 178 4.81 -11.18 -8.72
CA VAL A 178 4.31 -12.02 -9.81
C VAL A 178 5.36 -13.00 -10.31
N GLN A 179 6.60 -12.53 -10.44
CA GLN A 179 7.69 -13.34 -10.99
C GLN A 179 8.93 -13.27 -10.10
N TYR A 180 9.47 -14.44 -9.74
CA TYR A 180 10.73 -14.52 -9.02
C TYR A 180 11.92 -14.00 -9.85
N PRO A 181 12.87 -13.29 -9.21
CA PRO A 181 12.98 -13.04 -7.77
C PRO A 181 12.07 -11.91 -7.29
N VAL A 182 11.42 -12.13 -6.14
CA VAL A 182 10.59 -11.13 -5.46
C VAL A 182 11.35 -10.55 -4.25
N PRO A 183 11.03 -9.32 -3.79
CA PRO A 183 11.69 -8.74 -2.62
C PRO A 183 11.37 -9.52 -1.35
N SER A 184 12.33 -9.64 -0.43
CA SER A 184 12.10 -10.27 0.88
C SER A 184 11.20 -9.38 1.77
N GLY A 185 10.53 -10.02 2.74
CA GLY A 185 9.74 -9.29 3.74
C GLY A 185 10.57 -8.24 4.49
N GLN A 186 11.83 -8.56 4.84
CA GLN A 186 12.74 -7.61 5.49
C GLN A 186 13.06 -6.41 4.60
N ARG A 187 13.29 -6.63 3.28
CA ARG A 187 13.52 -5.54 2.32
C ARG A 187 12.30 -4.65 2.20
N CYS A 188 11.11 -5.23 2.12
CA CYS A 188 9.84 -4.50 2.11
C CYS A 188 9.64 -3.67 3.39
N PHE A 189 9.90 -4.26 4.55
CA PHE A 189 9.80 -3.58 5.83
C PHE A 189 10.76 -2.38 5.93
N ASN A 190 12.02 -2.56 5.54
CA ASN A 190 13.02 -1.49 5.52
C ASN A 190 12.65 -0.37 4.53
N LEU A 191 12.07 -0.73 3.37
CA LEU A 191 11.56 0.24 2.41
C LEU A 191 10.44 1.08 3.01
N GLY A 192 9.54 0.46 3.79
CA GLY A 192 8.50 1.20 4.51
C GLY A 192 9.07 2.25 5.46
N GLN A 193 10.14 1.93 6.18
CA GLN A 193 10.84 2.90 7.04
C GLN A 193 11.48 4.04 6.25
N ALA A 194 12.04 3.74 5.07
CA ALA A 194 12.59 4.75 4.18
C ALA A 194 11.49 5.68 3.61
N ILE A 195 10.34 5.12 3.23
CA ILE A 195 9.16 5.89 2.79
C ILE A 195 8.66 6.81 3.92
N ARG A 196 8.57 6.31 5.16
CA ARG A 196 8.17 7.15 6.30
C ARG A 196 9.08 8.37 6.45
N LYS A 197 10.41 8.17 6.43
CA LYS A 197 11.38 9.28 6.52
C LYS A 197 11.20 10.27 5.37
N ALA A 198 10.93 9.77 4.17
CA ALA A 198 10.67 10.60 3.01
C ALA A 198 9.40 11.46 3.21
N VAL A 199 8.29 10.86 3.66
CA VAL A 199 7.05 11.58 3.96
C VAL A 199 7.30 12.63 5.04
N GLU A 200 7.92 12.26 6.16
CA GLU A 200 8.19 13.16 7.29
C GLU A 200 9.17 14.29 6.96
N SER A 201 9.86 14.23 5.82
CA SER A 201 10.72 15.30 5.30
C SER A 201 10.05 16.20 4.26
N TYR A 202 8.80 15.92 3.88
CA TYR A 202 8.06 16.74 2.93
C TYR A 202 7.46 17.97 3.60
N ASP A 203 7.68 19.14 2.99
CA ASP A 203 7.44 20.46 3.59
C ASP A 203 6.01 20.98 3.37
N GLU A 204 5.03 20.10 3.59
CA GLU A 204 3.61 20.44 3.62
C GLU A 204 2.92 19.71 4.77
N ASP A 205 1.93 20.31 5.39
CA ASP A 205 1.15 19.68 6.48
C ASP A 205 0.11 18.72 5.90
N LEU A 206 0.54 17.47 5.64
CA LEU A 206 -0.30 16.44 5.05
C LEU A 206 -0.45 15.24 5.98
N ASN A 207 -1.67 14.75 6.13
CA ASN A 207 -1.96 13.44 6.71
C ASN A 207 -1.91 12.38 5.61
N VAL A 208 -0.96 11.48 5.70
CA VAL A 208 -0.77 10.40 4.72
C VAL A 208 -1.20 9.08 5.32
N HIS A 209 -2.06 8.34 4.62
CA HIS A 209 -2.27 6.93 4.91
C HIS A 209 -1.37 6.08 4.02
N ILE A 210 -0.82 5.00 4.57
CA ILE A 210 -0.07 4.00 3.82
C ILE A 210 -0.83 2.68 3.81
N TRP A 211 -1.12 2.15 2.61
CA TRP A 211 -1.91 0.95 2.45
C TRP A 211 -1.06 -0.17 1.87
N GLY A 212 -1.15 -1.37 2.45
CA GLY A 212 -0.59 -2.60 1.92
C GLY A 212 -1.71 -3.52 1.44
N THR A 213 -1.67 -3.96 0.20
CA THR A 213 -2.74 -4.78 -0.39
C THR A 213 -2.25 -6.16 -0.78
N GLY A 214 -3.17 -7.09 -0.99
CA GLY A 214 -2.90 -8.48 -1.35
C GLY A 214 -3.83 -9.46 -0.66
N GLY A 215 -3.96 -10.65 -1.25
CA GLY A 215 -4.67 -11.76 -0.62
C GLY A 215 -3.85 -12.40 0.51
N MET A 216 -4.54 -13.03 1.46
CA MET A 216 -3.91 -13.95 2.42
C MET A 216 -3.68 -15.31 1.76
N SER A 217 -3.88 -16.43 2.45
CA SER A 217 -3.64 -17.72 1.80
C SER A 217 -4.53 -17.91 0.57
N HIS A 218 -3.90 -18.20 -0.54
CA HIS A 218 -4.52 -18.63 -1.78
C HIS A 218 -3.51 -19.26 -2.74
N GLN A 219 -4.01 -20.16 -3.55
CA GLN A 219 -3.28 -20.73 -4.67
C GLN A 219 -4.25 -20.94 -5.83
N LEU A 220 -3.97 -20.29 -6.96
CA LEU A 220 -4.90 -20.27 -8.09
C LEU A 220 -4.75 -21.50 -8.98
N GLN A 221 -3.56 -22.10 -9.05
CA GLN A 221 -3.22 -23.16 -9.98
C GLN A 221 -2.47 -24.34 -9.32
N GLY A 222 -2.34 -25.44 -10.06
CA GLY A 222 -1.58 -26.61 -9.64
C GLY A 222 -2.32 -27.50 -8.65
N ALA A 223 -1.59 -28.46 -8.07
CA ALA A 223 -2.17 -29.50 -7.22
C ALA A 223 -2.79 -28.99 -5.91
N ARG A 224 -2.45 -27.78 -5.49
CA ARG A 224 -3.01 -27.15 -4.28
C ARG A 224 -3.95 -25.98 -4.59
N ALA A 225 -4.48 -25.91 -5.80
CA ALA A 225 -5.44 -24.86 -6.15
C ALA A 225 -6.61 -24.84 -5.15
N GLY A 226 -6.97 -23.65 -4.67
CA GLY A 226 -7.98 -23.44 -3.61
C GLY A 226 -7.43 -23.60 -2.18
N LEU A 227 -6.10 -23.63 -1.98
CA LEU A 227 -5.50 -23.67 -0.65
C LEU A 227 -5.96 -22.45 0.18
N ILE A 228 -6.53 -22.75 1.35
CA ILE A 228 -6.84 -21.78 2.41
C ILE A 228 -6.29 -22.32 3.72
N ASN A 229 -5.48 -21.53 4.40
CA ASN A 229 -4.88 -21.88 5.69
C ASN A 229 -5.24 -20.82 6.76
N ARG A 230 -6.44 -20.96 7.33
CA ARG A 230 -6.98 -20.01 8.31
C ARG A 230 -6.10 -19.83 9.54
N GLU A 231 -5.49 -20.91 10.00
CA GLU A 231 -4.64 -20.89 11.18
C GLU A 231 -3.38 -20.06 10.94
N TRP A 232 -2.69 -20.33 9.84
CA TRP A 232 -1.50 -19.59 9.46
C TRP A 232 -1.82 -18.12 9.16
N ASP A 233 -2.89 -17.85 8.42
CA ASP A 233 -3.32 -16.49 8.08
C ASP A 233 -3.53 -15.64 9.33
N ASN A 234 -4.27 -16.17 10.32
CA ASN A 234 -4.52 -15.44 11.55
C ASN A 234 -3.25 -15.27 12.39
N ALA A 235 -2.39 -16.30 12.48
CA ALA A 235 -1.12 -16.21 13.16
C ALA A 235 -0.18 -15.19 12.50
N TRP A 236 -0.16 -15.13 11.15
CA TRP A 236 0.61 -14.16 10.42
C TRP A 236 0.08 -12.73 10.63
N LEU A 237 -1.24 -12.54 10.61
CA LEU A 237 -1.88 -11.25 10.86
C LEU A 237 -1.62 -10.76 12.31
N ASP A 238 -1.66 -11.67 13.29
CA ASP A 238 -1.27 -11.36 14.67
C ASP A 238 0.20 -10.93 14.77
N LYS A 239 1.08 -11.61 14.04
CA LYS A 239 2.51 -11.27 13.99
C LYS A 239 2.74 -9.92 13.31
N LEU A 240 2.05 -9.63 12.20
CA LEU A 240 2.11 -8.32 11.56
C LEU A 240 1.77 -7.19 12.52
N ILE A 241 0.73 -7.37 13.34
CA ILE A 241 0.24 -6.36 14.27
C ILE A 241 1.20 -6.23 15.46
N ASN A 242 1.58 -7.33 16.09
CA ASN A 242 2.21 -7.33 17.42
C ASN A 242 3.74 -7.53 17.40
N ASP A 243 4.28 -8.19 16.38
CA ASP A 243 5.73 -8.47 16.22
C ASP A 243 6.17 -8.28 14.76
N PRO A 244 6.16 -7.04 14.26
CA PRO A 244 6.42 -6.77 12.85
C PRO A 244 7.85 -7.10 12.42
N VAL A 245 8.82 -7.08 13.33
CA VAL A 245 10.21 -7.44 13.03
C VAL A 245 10.31 -8.93 12.74
N ALA A 246 9.73 -9.78 13.58
CA ALA A 246 9.67 -11.22 13.33
C ALA A 246 8.81 -11.56 12.10
N CYS A 247 7.74 -10.78 11.85
CA CYS A 247 6.92 -10.91 10.65
C CYS A 247 7.74 -10.65 9.37
N ALA A 248 8.58 -9.61 9.38
CA ALA A 248 9.45 -9.27 8.26
C ALA A 248 10.52 -10.32 7.94
N GLN A 249 10.85 -11.18 8.91
CA GLN A 249 11.86 -12.25 8.76
C GLN A 249 11.27 -13.59 8.28
N VAL A 250 9.95 -13.70 8.10
CA VAL A 250 9.32 -14.90 7.54
C VAL A 250 9.92 -15.18 6.15
N PRO A 251 10.53 -16.36 5.92
CA PRO A 251 11.16 -16.66 4.64
C PRO A 251 10.13 -16.94 3.56
N HIS A 252 10.46 -16.67 2.29
CA HIS A 252 9.55 -16.88 1.15
C HIS A 252 8.98 -18.29 1.07
N ILE A 253 9.79 -19.30 1.43
CA ILE A 253 9.34 -20.70 1.38
C ILE A 253 8.17 -20.97 2.34
N ASP A 254 8.10 -20.26 3.46
CA ASP A 254 6.99 -20.40 4.39
C ASP A 254 5.70 -19.81 3.84
N TYR A 255 5.76 -18.64 3.14
CA TYR A 255 4.61 -18.11 2.42
C TYR A 255 4.09 -19.11 1.38
N VAL A 256 5.00 -19.62 0.52
CA VAL A 256 4.63 -20.58 -0.53
C VAL A 256 4.07 -21.87 0.05
N ARG A 257 4.67 -22.39 1.14
CA ARG A 257 4.24 -23.63 1.78
C ARG A 257 2.91 -23.50 2.49
N GLU A 258 2.74 -22.45 3.26
CA GLU A 258 1.60 -22.28 4.18
C GLU A 258 0.46 -21.46 3.58
N ALA A 259 0.76 -20.41 2.80
CA ALA A 259 -0.22 -19.53 2.22
C ALA A 259 -0.47 -19.74 0.73
N GLY A 260 0.33 -20.58 0.06
CA GLY A 260 0.23 -20.80 -1.39
C GLY A 260 1.15 -19.88 -2.19
N SER A 261 1.24 -20.15 -3.50
CA SER A 261 2.15 -19.42 -4.40
C SER A 261 1.84 -17.92 -4.43
N GLU A 262 0.58 -17.56 -4.44
CA GLU A 262 0.13 -16.17 -4.49
C GLU A 262 0.08 -15.52 -3.09
N GLY A 263 0.13 -16.30 -2.00
CA GLY A 263 0.24 -15.78 -0.63
C GLY A 263 1.51 -14.97 -0.37
N ILE A 264 2.49 -15.00 -1.29
CA ILE A 264 3.67 -14.13 -1.26
C ILE A 264 3.33 -12.63 -1.35
N GLU A 265 2.13 -12.27 -1.81
CA GLU A 265 1.62 -10.89 -1.82
C GLU A 265 1.70 -10.21 -0.45
N LEU A 266 1.64 -10.99 0.62
CA LEU A 266 1.72 -10.46 1.99
C LEU A 266 3.04 -9.72 2.29
N VAL A 267 4.12 -9.91 1.52
CA VAL A 267 5.35 -9.11 1.69
C VAL A 267 5.10 -7.62 1.43
N MET A 268 4.10 -7.27 0.60
CA MET A 268 3.71 -5.90 0.33
C MET A 268 3.12 -5.20 1.57
N TRP A 269 2.41 -5.94 2.42
CA TRP A 269 1.87 -5.42 3.68
C TRP A 269 2.98 -4.97 4.63
N LEU A 270 4.15 -5.57 4.51
CA LEU A 270 5.32 -5.22 5.34
C LEU A 270 5.89 -3.85 5.00
N ILE A 271 5.67 -3.32 3.78
CA ILE A 271 6.01 -1.93 3.46
C ILE A 271 5.17 -0.99 4.33
N ALA A 272 3.84 -1.16 4.32
CA ALA A 272 2.97 -0.34 5.14
C ALA A 272 3.27 -0.51 6.64
N ARG A 273 3.57 -1.73 7.09
CA ARG A 273 3.90 -1.99 8.50
C ARG A 273 5.25 -1.39 8.92
N GLY A 274 6.24 -1.43 8.03
CA GLY A 274 7.54 -0.78 8.26
C GLY A 274 7.41 0.72 8.45
N ALA A 275 6.56 1.36 7.66
CA ALA A 275 6.28 2.80 7.78
C ALA A 275 5.59 3.20 9.10
N MET A 276 4.93 2.25 9.78
CA MET A 276 4.31 2.43 11.10
C MET A 276 5.21 2.01 12.26
N SER A 277 6.50 1.70 12.00
CA SER A 277 7.41 1.12 12.99
C SER A 277 8.66 1.96 13.17
N ASP A 278 8.93 2.36 14.40
CA ASP A 278 10.27 2.80 14.79
C ASP A 278 11.09 1.57 15.17
N VAL A 279 12.22 1.38 14.52
CA VAL A 279 13.11 0.24 14.80
C VAL A 279 14.52 0.74 15.04
N ASN A 280 15.11 0.29 16.16
CA ASN A 280 16.50 0.52 16.48
C ASN A 280 17.16 -0.80 16.87
N ASN A 281 18.32 -1.11 16.26
CA ASN A 281 19.05 -2.36 16.49
C ASN A 281 18.18 -3.63 16.38
N GLY A 282 17.28 -3.67 15.40
CA GLY A 282 16.39 -4.82 15.15
C GLY A 282 15.24 -4.98 16.16
N GLN A 283 15.01 -4.00 17.01
CA GLN A 283 13.89 -4.00 17.95
C GLN A 283 12.97 -2.81 17.67
N VAL A 284 11.65 -3.05 17.80
CA VAL A 284 10.65 -1.98 17.71
C VAL A 284 10.85 -1.06 18.92
N THR A 285 10.96 0.22 18.63
CA THR A 285 11.06 1.30 19.61
C THR A 285 9.89 2.27 19.43
N GLY A 286 9.70 3.16 20.39
CA GLY A 286 8.62 4.12 20.33
C GLY A 286 7.26 3.54 20.69
N LYS A 287 6.20 4.28 20.40
CA LYS A 287 4.82 3.87 20.69
C LYS A 287 4.30 2.96 19.58
N ALA A 288 3.77 1.81 19.96
CA ALA A 288 3.12 0.92 19.00
C ALA A 288 1.86 1.59 18.43
N PRO A 289 1.59 1.44 17.12
CA PRO A 289 0.35 1.92 16.54
C PRO A 289 -0.84 1.19 17.15
N LYS A 290 -1.97 1.90 17.29
CA LYS A 290 -3.22 1.35 17.85
C LYS A 290 -3.94 0.54 16.79
N LEU A 291 -4.37 -0.68 17.13
CA LEU A 291 -5.28 -1.45 16.30
C LEU A 291 -6.69 -0.84 16.39
N ALA A 292 -7.17 -0.27 15.28
CA ALA A 292 -8.51 0.29 15.16
C ALA A 292 -9.54 -0.75 14.70
N HIS A 293 -9.12 -1.64 13.79
CA HIS A 293 -9.99 -2.68 13.23
C HIS A 293 -9.19 -3.91 12.78
N ARG A 294 -9.82 -5.08 12.88
CA ARG A 294 -9.33 -6.35 12.32
C ARG A 294 -10.51 -7.17 11.81
N PHE A 295 -10.35 -7.73 10.61
CA PHE A 295 -11.36 -8.59 10.00
C PHE A 295 -10.67 -9.70 9.21
N TYR A 296 -11.28 -10.88 9.17
CA TYR A 296 -10.84 -12.02 8.36
C TYR A 296 -12.06 -12.76 7.81
N HIS A 297 -12.03 -13.08 6.53
CA HIS A 297 -13.13 -13.78 5.87
C HIS A 297 -12.63 -14.81 4.85
N VAL A 298 -13.36 -15.91 4.73
CA VAL A 298 -13.17 -16.97 3.73
C VAL A 298 -14.56 -17.55 3.40
N PRO A 299 -14.81 -17.87 2.15
CA PRO A 299 -14.03 -17.61 0.94
C PRO A 299 -14.42 -16.29 0.27
N ALA A 300 -13.44 -15.70 -0.43
CA ALA A 300 -13.73 -14.73 -1.46
C ALA A 300 -13.07 -15.26 -2.75
N SER A 301 -13.75 -16.12 -3.48
CA SER A 301 -13.26 -16.69 -4.75
C SER A 301 -11.88 -17.36 -4.61
N ASN A 302 -11.75 -18.39 -3.77
CA ASN A 302 -10.50 -19.14 -3.50
C ASN A 302 -9.37 -18.35 -2.87
N THR A 303 -9.64 -17.15 -2.33
CA THR A 303 -8.64 -16.31 -1.65
C THR A 303 -9.15 -15.94 -0.26
N ALA A 304 -8.33 -16.14 0.76
CA ALA A 304 -8.63 -15.63 2.09
C ALA A 304 -8.43 -14.10 2.13
N VAL A 305 -9.37 -13.42 2.77
CA VAL A 305 -9.36 -11.97 2.95
C VAL A 305 -8.95 -11.63 4.36
N GLY A 306 -7.81 -10.99 4.52
CA GLY A 306 -7.42 -10.33 5.76
C GLY A 306 -7.63 -8.82 5.64
N HIS A 307 -7.90 -8.19 6.77
CA HIS A 307 -8.03 -6.75 6.86
C HIS A 307 -7.65 -6.24 8.24
N ALA A 308 -6.89 -5.16 8.29
CA ALA A 308 -6.56 -4.47 9.53
C ALA A 308 -6.35 -2.97 9.28
N ILE A 309 -6.62 -2.17 10.32
CA ILE A 309 -6.34 -0.74 10.35
C ILE A 309 -5.51 -0.46 11.60
N LEU A 310 -4.35 0.16 11.41
CA LEU A 310 -3.49 0.64 12.50
C LEU A 310 -3.40 2.17 12.44
N GLU A 311 -3.54 2.82 13.59
CA GLU A 311 -3.44 4.28 13.75
C GLU A 311 -2.15 4.66 14.49
N ASN A 312 -1.43 5.65 13.96
CA ASN A 312 -0.38 6.33 14.72
C ASN A 312 -1.03 7.28 15.73
N SER A 313 -0.44 7.34 16.90
CA SER A 313 -0.94 8.11 18.04
C SER A 313 -0.08 9.33 18.33
#